data_bb320fef062c1a93bf5e45f367e442d2
#
_entry.id   bb320fef062c1a93bf5e45f367e442d2
#
_cell.length_a   1.000
_cell.length_b   1.000
_cell.length_c   1.000
_cell.angle_alpha   90.00
_cell.angle_beta   90.00
_cell.angle_gamma   90.00
#
_symmetry.space_group_name_H-M   'P 1'
#
loop_
_entity.id
_entity.type
_entity.pdbx_description
1 polymer ?
#
loop_
_entity_poly.entity_id
_entity_poly.type
_entity_poly.pdbx_seq_one_letter_code
_entity_poly.pdbx_strand_id
1 'polypeptide(L)'
;IVHAPEIVDRMLVDICSNDKFQVEKSLDILQKTINKTIKLSEKFVGKPKLVVHFGGMCLKECVDCKKTEKNMYAKSIESFKKLNYDPEKIEILPENLPPKPWYLGGEWNQYGFMTEKYMIDFCKMFNLKITFDICHASLYCNFAKKDIVEYTKKIKPFISHIHISDTTGINGEGVQINEGET
;
A
#
# COMPACT_ATOMS: atom_id res chain seq x y z
N ILE A 1 -10.08 12.16 4.75
CA ILE A 1 -9.27 11.05 4.22
C ILE A 1 -10.18 10.12 3.44
N VAL A 2 -9.70 9.61 2.34
CA VAL A 2 -10.36 8.60 1.50
C VAL A 2 -9.41 7.43 1.35
N HIS A 3 -9.90 6.20 1.41
CA HIS A 3 -9.16 5.00 1.07
C HIS A 3 -9.53 4.57 -0.35
N ALA A 4 -8.55 4.32 -1.20
CA ALA A 4 -8.79 3.79 -2.53
C ALA A 4 -9.34 2.35 -2.43
N PRO A 5 -10.20 1.92 -3.36
CA PRO A 5 -10.68 0.54 -3.36
C PRO A 5 -9.52 -0.42 -3.64
N GLU A 6 -9.46 -1.51 -2.88
CA GLU A 6 -8.48 -2.58 -3.06
C GLU A 6 -9.00 -3.64 -4.03
N ILE A 7 -10.31 -3.80 -4.08
CA ILE A 7 -10.99 -4.77 -4.95
C ILE A 7 -12.12 -4.06 -5.68
N VAL A 8 -12.20 -4.24 -7.00
CA VAL A 8 -13.30 -3.80 -7.84
C VAL A 8 -13.69 -4.95 -8.77
N ASP A 9 -14.98 -5.29 -8.83
CA ASP A 9 -15.49 -6.36 -9.68
C ASP A 9 -14.71 -7.69 -9.55
N ARG A 10 -14.36 -8.07 -8.31
CA ARG A 10 -13.57 -9.26 -7.95
C ARG A 10 -12.14 -9.25 -8.49
N MET A 11 -11.62 -8.12 -8.94
CA MET A 11 -10.24 -7.91 -9.35
C MET A 11 -9.51 -7.06 -8.31
N LEU A 12 -8.34 -7.49 -7.89
CA LEU A 12 -7.44 -6.69 -7.05
C LEU A 12 -6.91 -5.49 -7.84
N VAL A 13 -6.92 -4.32 -7.21
CA VAL A 13 -6.25 -3.12 -7.73
C VAL A 13 -4.75 -3.31 -7.50
N ASP A 14 -4.02 -3.58 -8.57
CA ASP A 14 -2.58 -3.88 -8.54
C ASP A 14 -1.88 -3.23 -9.74
N ILE A 15 -1.19 -2.12 -9.49
CA ILE A 15 -0.40 -1.43 -10.53
C ILE A 15 0.98 -2.06 -10.76
N CYS A 16 1.34 -3.07 -9.96
CA CYS A 16 2.60 -3.81 -10.06
C CYS A 16 2.41 -5.18 -10.76
N SER A 17 1.19 -5.51 -11.17
CA SER A 17 0.89 -6.80 -11.80
C SER A 17 1.72 -7.07 -13.07
N ASN A 18 1.92 -8.35 -13.39
CA ASN A 18 2.47 -8.80 -14.69
C ASN A 18 1.41 -8.75 -15.78
N ASP A 19 0.13 -8.77 -15.43
CA ASP A 19 -0.99 -8.66 -16.34
C ASP A 19 -1.23 -7.19 -16.72
N LYS A 20 -0.99 -6.87 -17.99
CA LYS A 20 -1.18 -5.51 -18.53
C LYS A 20 -2.63 -5.03 -18.39
N PHE A 21 -3.60 -5.92 -18.60
CA PHE A 21 -5.01 -5.57 -18.48
C PHE A 21 -5.34 -5.17 -17.05
N GLN A 22 -4.86 -5.95 -16.07
CA GLN A 22 -5.04 -5.62 -14.65
C GLN A 22 -4.39 -4.26 -14.30
N VAL A 23 -3.18 -4.00 -14.78
CA VAL A 23 -2.49 -2.71 -14.56
C VAL A 23 -3.28 -1.55 -15.14
N GLU A 24 -3.74 -1.65 -16.39
CA GLU A 24 -4.52 -0.59 -17.05
C GLU A 24 -5.83 -0.31 -16.32
N LYS A 25 -6.56 -1.36 -15.92
CA LYS A 25 -7.79 -1.24 -15.12
C LYS A 25 -7.52 -0.62 -13.75
N SER A 26 -6.46 -1.04 -13.08
CA SER A 26 -6.05 -0.50 -11.79
C SER A 26 -5.72 0.99 -11.89
N LEU A 27 -5.00 1.41 -12.92
CA LEU A 27 -4.69 2.81 -13.17
C LEU A 27 -5.96 3.65 -13.45
N ASP A 28 -6.90 3.12 -14.24
CA ASP A 28 -8.19 3.78 -14.50
C ASP A 28 -9.00 3.96 -13.20
N ILE A 29 -9.06 2.93 -12.36
CA ILE A 29 -9.72 2.97 -11.04
C ILE A 29 -9.08 4.03 -10.15
N LEU A 30 -7.76 4.01 -10.02
CA LEU A 30 -7.04 4.99 -9.20
C LEU A 30 -7.21 6.41 -9.72
N GLN A 31 -7.13 6.63 -11.04
CA GLN A 31 -7.34 7.94 -11.63
C GLN A 31 -8.76 8.48 -11.36
N LYS A 32 -9.78 7.63 -11.50
CA LYS A 32 -11.16 7.99 -11.15
C LYS A 32 -11.31 8.30 -9.67
N THR A 33 -10.64 7.56 -8.81
CA THR A 33 -10.66 7.77 -7.36
C THR A 33 -9.99 9.10 -6.99
N ILE A 34 -8.84 9.42 -7.58
CA ILE A 34 -8.16 10.71 -7.43
C ILE A 34 -9.11 11.86 -7.79
N ASN A 35 -9.70 11.79 -8.99
CA ASN A 35 -10.60 12.84 -9.49
C ASN A 35 -11.85 13.02 -8.59
N LYS A 36 -12.44 11.91 -8.13
CA LYS A 36 -13.58 11.93 -7.20
C LYS A 36 -13.19 12.50 -5.83
N THR A 37 -12.02 12.14 -5.32
CA THR A 37 -11.51 12.64 -4.02
C THR A 37 -11.30 14.15 -4.07
N ILE A 38 -10.71 14.67 -5.14
CA ILE A 38 -10.54 16.12 -5.33
C ILE A 38 -11.92 16.82 -5.39
N LYS A 39 -12.86 16.29 -6.17
CA LYS A 39 -14.21 16.85 -6.27
C LYS A 39 -14.96 16.85 -4.93
N LEU A 40 -14.86 15.77 -4.17
CA LEU A 40 -15.49 15.67 -2.85
C LEU A 40 -14.89 16.67 -1.86
N SER A 41 -13.58 16.92 -1.94
CA SER A 41 -12.89 17.82 -1.02
C SER A 41 -13.35 19.28 -1.09
N GLU A 42 -13.99 19.70 -2.19
CA GLU A 42 -14.59 21.04 -2.33
C GLU A 42 -15.64 21.33 -1.23
N LYS A 43 -16.16 20.29 -0.58
CA LYS A 43 -17.16 20.39 0.50
C LYS A 43 -16.55 20.30 1.90
N PHE A 44 -15.23 20.18 2.03
CA PHE A 44 -14.52 19.99 3.29
C PHE A 44 -13.33 20.92 3.40
N VAL A 45 -12.87 21.16 4.63
CA VAL A 45 -11.70 22.00 4.89
C VAL A 45 -10.42 21.16 4.76
N GLY A 46 -9.41 21.71 4.11
CA GLY A 46 -8.06 21.15 4.00
C GLY A 46 -7.85 20.30 2.74
N LYS A 47 -6.58 20.00 2.49
CA LYS A 47 -6.17 19.15 1.36
C LYS A 47 -6.56 17.69 1.62
N PRO A 48 -7.28 17.03 0.70
CA PRO A 48 -7.68 15.64 0.88
C PRO A 48 -6.48 14.72 0.84
N LYS A 49 -6.55 13.65 1.64
CA LYS A 49 -5.58 12.56 1.65
C LYS A 49 -6.22 11.31 1.05
N LEU A 50 -5.52 10.66 0.12
CA LEU A 50 -5.94 9.42 -0.50
C LEU A 50 -4.95 8.31 -0.14
N VAL A 51 -5.39 7.37 0.69
CA VAL A 51 -4.64 6.16 1.03
C VAL A 51 -4.75 5.16 -0.11
N VAL A 52 -3.64 4.55 -0.50
CA VAL A 52 -3.58 3.63 -1.64
C VAL A 52 -2.74 2.40 -1.35
N HIS A 53 -3.33 1.21 -1.56
CA HIS A 53 -2.60 -0.04 -1.73
C HIS A 53 -2.21 -0.16 -3.21
N PHE A 54 -0.93 -0.18 -3.51
CA PHE A 54 -0.47 -0.26 -4.91
C PHE A 54 -0.34 -1.69 -5.44
N GLY A 55 -0.67 -2.69 -4.62
CA GLY A 55 -0.59 -4.09 -5.01
C GLY A 55 0.82 -4.67 -4.91
N GLY A 56 1.21 -5.48 -5.88
CA GLY A 56 2.49 -6.18 -5.88
C GLY A 56 2.43 -7.53 -5.18
N MET A 57 1.34 -8.27 -5.36
CA MET A 57 1.09 -9.56 -4.73
C MET A 57 0.74 -10.67 -5.73
N CYS A 58 0.80 -11.92 -5.29
CA CYS A 58 0.27 -13.08 -6.01
C CYS A 58 -0.33 -14.11 -5.04
N LEU A 59 -1.25 -14.91 -5.54
CA LEU A 59 -1.78 -16.05 -4.78
C LEU A 59 -0.64 -16.95 -4.27
N LYS A 60 -0.79 -17.50 -3.08
CA LYS A 60 0.20 -18.37 -2.43
C LYS A 60 0.58 -19.58 -3.29
N GLU A 61 -0.38 -20.16 -3.99
CA GLU A 61 -0.18 -21.30 -4.87
C GLU A 61 0.47 -20.92 -6.21
N CYS A 62 0.43 -19.65 -6.57
CA CYS A 62 1.00 -19.12 -7.80
C CYS A 62 2.47 -18.75 -7.60
N VAL A 63 3.35 -19.74 -7.69
CA VAL A 63 4.79 -19.49 -7.55
C VAL A 63 5.31 -18.77 -8.80
N ASP A 64 5.12 -17.46 -8.88
CA ASP A 64 5.82 -16.62 -9.86
C ASP A 64 7.18 -16.20 -9.29
N CYS A 65 8.19 -17.04 -9.51
CA CYS A 65 9.57 -16.80 -9.06
C CYS A 65 10.19 -15.48 -9.57
N LYS A 66 9.51 -14.79 -10.50
CA LYS A 66 9.95 -13.49 -11.03
C LYS A 66 9.44 -12.31 -10.20
N LYS A 67 8.49 -12.55 -9.30
CA LYS A 67 8.01 -11.51 -8.39
C LYS A 67 9.01 -11.33 -7.26
N THR A 68 9.80 -10.30 -7.35
CA THR A 68 10.71 -9.85 -6.30
C THR A 68 10.35 -8.44 -5.90
N GLU A 69 10.72 -8.04 -4.70
CA GLU A 69 10.48 -6.68 -4.23
C GLU A 69 11.08 -5.63 -5.17
N LYS A 70 12.30 -5.87 -5.68
CA LYS A 70 12.94 -4.99 -6.66
C LYS A 70 12.13 -4.85 -7.95
N ASN A 71 11.56 -5.95 -8.46
CA ASN A 71 10.74 -5.91 -9.67
C ASN A 71 9.41 -5.19 -9.43
N MET A 72 8.77 -5.42 -8.27
CA MET A 72 7.54 -4.72 -7.91
C MET A 72 7.78 -3.22 -7.74
N TYR A 73 8.88 -2.82 -7.12
CA TYR A 73 9.29 -1.43 -7.00
C TYR A 73 9.47 -0.76 -8.38
N ALA A 74 10.18 -1.41 -9.31
CA ALA A 74 10.37 -0.87 -10.67
C ALA A 74 9.03 -0.68 -11.40
N LYS A 75 8.12 -1.66 -11.29
CA LYS A 75 6.79 -1.58 -11.89
C LYS A 75 5.91 -0.51 -11.25
N SER A 76 5.95 -0.35 -9.92
CA SER A 76 5.20 0.70 -9.24
C SER A 76 5.61 2.09 -9.72
N ILE A 77 6.91 2.31 -9.93
CA ILE A 77 7.44 3.57 -10.49
C ILE A 77 6.91 3.81 -11.91
N GLU A 78 7.00 2.79 -12.78
CA GLU A 78 6.54 2.90 -14.16
C GLU A 78 5.04 3.21 -14.24
N SER A 79 4.25 2.53 -13.42
CA SER A 79 2.81 2.68 -13.39
C SER A 79 2.38 3.99 -12.73
N PHE A 80 2.99 4.38 -11.61
CA PHE A 80 2.64 5.61 -10.90
C PHE A 80 2.85 6.86 -11.77
N LYS A 81 3.90 6.87 -12.62
CA LYS A 81 4.16 7.96 -13.59
C LYS A 81 3.03 8.20 -14.59
N LYS A 82 2.12 7.23 -14.75
CA LYS A 82 0.96 7.35 -15.66
C LYS A 82 -0.26 8.01 -15.00
N LEU A 83 -0.25 8.15 -13.67
CA LEU A 83 -1.30 8.86 -12.95
C LEU A 83 -1.12 10.37 -13.11
N ASN A 84 -2.23 11.04 -13.41
CA ASN A 84 -2.26 12.49 -13.57
C ASN A 84 -2.97 13.12 -12.36
N TYR A 85 -2.23 13.86 -11.54
CA TYR A 85 -2.77 14.57 -10.38
C TYR A 85 -1.96 15.82 -10.08
N ASP A 86 -2.61 16.75 -9.40
CA ASP A 86 -2.00 17.99 -8.91
C ASP A 86 -1.66 17.80 -7.41
N PRO A 87 -0.38 17.77 -7.02
CA PRO A 87 0.01 17.59 -5.63
C PRO A 87 -0.46 18.73 -4.71
N GLU A 88 -0.82 19.88 -5.25
CA GLU A 88 -1.42 20.98 -4.46
C GLU A 88 -2.88 20.69 -4.11
N LYS A 89 -3.57 19.84 -4.87
CA LYS A 89 -4.99 19.52 -4.68
C LYS A 89 -5.25 18.22 -3.92
N ILE A 90 -4.29 17.31 -3.87
CA ILE A 90 -4.45 16.02 -3.21
C ILE A 90 -3.11 15.49 -2.71
N GLU A 91 -3.11 14.83 -1.57
CA GLU A 91 -1.98 14.08 -1.03
C GLU A 91 -2.23 12.58 -1.24
N ILE A 92 -1.46 11.93 -2.12
CA ILE A 92 -1.51 10.48 -2.33
C ILE A 92 -0.56 9.83 -1.33
N LEU A 93 -1.07 8.90 -0.54
CA LEU A 93 -0.36 8.22 0.51
C LEU A 93 -0.29 6.72 0.23
N PRO A 94 0.81 6.21 -0.35
CA PRO A 94 1.04 4.77 -0.36
C PRO A 94 1.07 4.22 1.07
N GLU A 95 0.46 3.07 1.28
CA GLU A 95 0.44 2.38 2.56
C GLU A 95 1.44 1.22 2.57
N ASN A 96 2.11 0.99 3.71
CA ASN A 96 2.91 -0.22 3.90
C ASN A 96 1.99 -1.43 4.07
N LEU A 97 2.33 -2.55 3.43
CA LEU A 97 1.47 -3.71 3.28
C LEU A 97 1.97 -4.93 4.08
N PRO A 98 1.07 -5.82 4.50
CA PRO A 98 1.42 -7.02 5.25
C PRO A 98 2.03 -8.10 4.33
N PRO A 99 2.85 -9.02 4.86
CA PRO A 99 3.53 -10.03 4.03
C PRO A 99 2.60 -11.12 3.49
N LYS A 100 1.50 -11.39 4.20
CA LYS A 100 0.57 -12.49 3.93
C LYS A 100 -0.90 -12.04 3.98
N PRO A 101 -1.30 -11.10 3.10
CA PRO A 101 -2.68 -10.62 3.10
C PRO A 101 -3.66 -11.70 2.65
N TRP A 102 -4.90 -11.59 3.11
CA TRP A 102 -5.99 -12.50 2.74
C TRP A 102 -7.03 -11.78 1.90
N TYR A 103 -7.14 -12.16 0.63
CA TYR A 103 -8.10 -11.58 -0.30
C TYR A 103 -8.83 -12.65 -1.11
N LEU A 104 -10.10 -12.39 -1.42
CA LEU A 104 -10.91 -13.22 -2.32
C LEU A 104 -10.95 -14.71 -1.93
N GLY A 105 -10.85 -15.01 -0.64
CA GLY A 105 -10.89 -16.38 -0.11
C GLY A 105 -9.56 -17.14 -0.19
N GLY A 106 -8.45 -16.45 -0.41
CA GLY A 106 -7.12 -17.04 -0.44
C GLY A 106 -6.04 -16.20 0.24
N GLU A 107 -4.97 -16.85 0.69
CA GLU A 107 -3.77 -16.19 1.18
C GLU A 107 -2.88 -15.79 0.00
N TRP A 108 -2.38 -14.56 0.03
CA TRP A 108 -1.50 -13.99 -0.98
C TRP A 108 -0.08 -13.81 -0.44
N ASN A 109 0.90 -13.75 -1.32
CA ASN A 109 2.26 -13.34 -1.02
C ASN A 109 2.47 -11.91 -1.50
N GLN A 110 2.79 -11.01 -0.58
CA GLN A 110 3.11 -9.62 -0.88
C GLN A 110 4.59 -9.47 -1.26
N TYR A 111 4.89 -8.66 -2.27
CA TYR A 111 6.24 -8.36 -2.74
C TYR A 111 6.52 -6.86 -2.89
N GLY A 112 5.51 -6.01 -2.80
CA GLY A 112 5.65 -4.56 -2.90
C GLY A 112 5.26 -3.85 -1.61
N PHE A 113 5.80 -2.66 -1.38
CA PHE A 113 5.41 -1.76 -0.29
C PHE A 113 5.48 -2.36 1.13
N MET A 114 6.45 -3.24 1.38
CA MET A 114 6.71 -3.80 2.71
C MET A 114 7.98 -3.26 3.34
N THR A 115 9.10 -3.18 2.58
CA THR A 115 10.37 -2.77 3.16
C THR A 115 10.51 -1.26 3.24
N GLU A 116 11.10 -0.81 4.34
CA GLU A 116 11.38 0.61 4.57
C GLU A 116 12.20 1.23 3.44
N LYS A 117 13.17 0.48 2.89
CA LYS A 117 14.06 1.00 1.84
C LYS A 117 13.27 1.43 0.60
N TYR A 118 12.46 0.53 0.04
CA TYR A 118 11.73 0.80 -1.20
C TYR A 118 10.58 1.80 -1.00
N MET A 119 9.94 1.79 0.19
CA MET A 119 8.97 2.81 0.57
C MET A 119 9.59 4.21 0.58
N ILE A 120 10.75 4.35 1.24
CA ILE A 120 11.48 5.62 1.33
C ILE A 120 11.95 6.09 -0.05
N ASP A 121 12.52 5.19 -0.85
CA ASP A 121 13.01 5.52 -2.19
C ASP A 121 11.86 5.97 -3.10
N PHE A 122 10.70 5.32 -3.03
CA PHE A 122 9.50 5.70 -3.76
C PHE A 122 8.98 7.09 -3.33
N CYS A 123 8.86 7.30 -2.03
CA CYS A 123 8.41 8.58 -1.49
C CYS A 123 9.34 9.74 -1.85
N LYS A 124 10.65 9.53 -1.80
CA LYS A 124 11.62 10.54 -2.24
C LYS A 124 11.51 10.85 -3.72
N MET A 125 11.34 9.82 -4.56
CA MET A 125 11.26 10.00 -6.01
C MET A 125 10.05 10.84 -6.43
N PHE A 126 8.92 10.67 -5.76
CA PHE A 126 7.65 11.33 -6.12
C PHE A 126 7.24 12.44 -5.16
N ASN A 127 8.10 12.79 -4.19
CA ASN A 127 7.80 13.77 -3.13
C ASN A 127 6.50 13.43 -2.38
N LEU A 128 6.34 12.18 -1.98
CA LEU A 128 5.15 11.68 -1.27
C LEU A 128 5.42 11.49 0.23
N LYS A 129 4.34 11.42 0.97
CA LYS A 129 4.27 10.86 2.32
C LYS A 129 3.58 9.50 2.28
N ILE A 130 3.46 8.83 3.41
CA ILE A 130 2.83 7.52 3.54
C ILE A 130 1.68 7.53 4.56
N THR A 131 0.78 6.59 4.39
CA THR A 131 0.01 6.01 5.48
C THR A 131 0.87 4.93 6.11
N PHE A 132 1.11 5.04 7.41
CA PHE A 132 1.82 4.03 8.19
C PHE A 132 0.80 3.18 8.94
N ASP A 133 0.60 1.95 8.47
CA ASP A 133 -0.18 0.96 9.19
C ASP A 133 0.72 0.18 10.14
N ILE A 134 0.44 0.29 11.45
CA ILE A 134 1.24 -0.32 12.51
C ILE A 134 1.07 -1.85 12.49
N CYS A 135 -0.14 -2.33 12.21
CA CYS A 135 -0.45 -3.75 12.10
C CYS A 135 0.37 -4.39 10.96
N HIS A 136 0.31 -3.81 9.76
CA HIS A 136 1.08 -4.28 8.61
C HIS A 136 2.58 -4.27 8.86
N ALA A 137 3.08 -3.20 9.51
CA ALA A 137 4.49 -3.11 9.88
C ALA A 137 4.91 -4.20 10.88
N SER A 138 4.07 -4.48 11.87
CA SER A 138 4.31 -5.55 12.86
C SER A 138 4.34 -6.91 12.20
N LEU A 139 3.33 -7.24 11.35
CA LEU A 139 3.29 -8.49 10.59
C LEU A 139 4.54 -8.67 9.71
N TYR A 140 4.96 -7.59 9.01
CA TYR A 140 6.17 -7.64 8.20
C TYR A 140 7.43 -7.82 9.04
N CYS A 141 7.56 -7.12 10.18
CA CYS A 141 8.71 -7.25 11.07
C CYS A 141 8.81 -8.64 11.67
N ASN A 142 7.68 -9.24 12.08
CA ASN A 142 7.63 -10.65 12.54
C ASN A 142 8.09 -11.61 11.42
N PHE A 143 7.57 -11.44 10.19
CA PHE A 143 7.95 -12.25 9.03
C PHE A 143 9.44 -12.11 8.67
N ALA A 144 9.96 -10.89 8.66
CA ALA A 144 11.34 -10.59 8.27
C ALA A 144 12.34 -10.68 9.43
N LYS A 145 11.88 -10.98 10.68
CA LYS A 145 12.67 -11.00 11.92
C LYS A 145 13.41 -9.67 12.16
N LYS A 146 12.68 -8.58 12.00
CA LYS A 146 13.15 -7.21 12.21
C LYS A 146 12.54 -6.62 13.49
N ASP A 147 13.22 -5.59 14.01
CA ASP A 147 12.68 -4.77 15.10
C ASP A 147 11.75 -3.70 14.54
N ILE A 148 10.51 -3.65 15.03
CA ILE A 148 9.49 -2.69 14.57
C ILE A 148 9.85 -1.24 14.94
N VAL A 149 10.53 -1.02 16.06
CA VAL A 149 10.96 0.31 16.49
C VAL A 149 12.01 0.86 15.52
N GLU A 150 12.98 0.03 15.12
CA GLU A 150 13.99 0.42 14.15
C GLU A 150 13.39 0.62 12.74
N TYR A 151 12.42 -0.20 12.33
CA TYR A 151 11.66 -0.01 11.11
C TYR A 151 10.94 1.36 11.14
N THR A 152 10.20 1.62 12.21
CA THR A 152 9.43 2.86 12.38
C THR A 152 10.31 4.10 12.41
N LYS A 153 11.46 4.07 13.11
CA LYS A 153 12.42 5.19 13.14
C LYS A 153 12.85 5.62 11.74
N LYS A 154 13.11 4.67 10.84
CA LYS A 154 13.52 4.95 9.45
C LYS A 154 12.43 5.60 8.63
N ILE A 155 11.17 5.12 8.77
CA ILE A 155 10.05 5.56 7.95
C ILE A 155 9.35 6.81 8.50
N LYS A 156 9.53 7.11 9.80
CA LYS A 156 8.92 8.23 10.53
C LYS A 156 8.91 9.58 9.78
N PRO A 157 9.99 10.02 9.11
CA PRO A 157 9.99 11.30 8.40
C PRO A 157 8.98 11.40 7.25
N PHE A 158 8.47 10.27 6.78
CA PHE A 158 7.53 10.17 5.67
C PHE A 158 6.08 10.00 6.10
N ILE A 159 5.81 9.73 7.38
CA ILE A 159 4.46 9.48 7.89
C ILE A 159 3.62 10.75 7.83
N SER A 160 2.43 10.67 7.22
CA SER A 160 1.41 11.72 7.16
C SER A 160 0.05 11.24 7.69
N HIS A 161 -0.17 9.93 7.75
CA HIS A 161 -1.35 9.29 8.30
C HIS A 161 -0.98 7.97 8.96
N ILE A 162 -1.80 7.52 9.92
CA ILE A 162 -1.57 6.27 10.65
C ILE A 162 -2.86 5.46 10.66
N HIS A 163 -2.73 4.16 10.37
CA HIS A 163 -3.71 3.15 10.70
C HIS A 163 -3.24 2.35 11.93
N ILE A 164 -4.17 2.00 12.81
CA ILE A 164 -3.86 1.32 14.06
C ILE A 164 -4.83 0.16 14.25
N SER A 165 -4.29 -1.04 14.30
CA SER A 165 -4.91 -2.25 14.85
C SER A 165 -3.80 -3.14 15.42
N ASP A 166 -4.16 -4.16 16.17
CA ASP A 166 -3.20 -5.13 16.69
C ASP A 166 -3.01 -6.30 15.73
N THR A 167 -2.04 -7.17 15.99
CA THR A 167 -1.69 -8.32 15.14
C THR A 167 -1.45 -9.58 15.93
N THR A 168 -1.48 -10.73 15.25
CA THR A 168 -0.93 -12.00 15.75
C THR A 168 -0.09 -12.68 14.69
N GLY A 169 1.11 -13.13 15.07
CA GLY A 169 2.01 -13.87 14.18
C GLY A 169 2.44 -13.08 12.94
N ILE A 170 2.25 -13.66 11.75
CA ILE A 170 2.67 -13.08 10.45
C ILE A 170 1.53 -12.84 9.47
N ASN A 171 0.31 -13.22 9.81
CA ASN A 171 -0.88 -13.15 8.95
C ASN A 171 -2.19 -12.85 9.72
N GLY A 172 -2.12 -12.65 11.03
CA GLY A 172 -3.27 -12.29 11.86
C GLY A 172 -3.46 -10.77 11.89
N GLU A 173 -4.10 -10.24 10.86
CA GLU A 173 -4.35 -8.82 10.65
C GLU A 173 -5.65 -8.36 11.31
N GLY A 174 -5.69 -7.10 11.77
CA GLY A 174 -6.92 -6.45 12.22
C GLY A 174 -7.43 -6.91 13.59
N VAL A 175 -6.55 -7.38 14.45
CA VAL A 175 -6.88 -7.73 15.83
C VAL A 175 -7.19 -6.46 16.64
N GLN A 176 -8.12 -6.56 17.59
CA GLN A 176 -8.43 -5.44 18.48
C GLN A 176 -7.21 -5.04 19.31
N ILE A 177 -7.02 -3.74 19.51
CA ILE A 177 -5.89 -3.21 20.30
C ILE A 177 -5.90 -3.81 21.71
N ASN A 178 -4.74 -4.31 22.15
CA ASN A 178 -4.46 -5.07 23.38
C ASN A 178 -4.95 -6.54 23.36
N GLU A 179 -5.36 -7.08 22.23
CA GLU A 179 -5.68 -8.50 22.08
C GLU A 179 -4.67 -9.24 21.19
N GLY A 180 -3.68 -8.53 20.65
CA GLY A 180 -2.61 -9.06 19.83
C GLY A 180 -1.23 -9.00 20.47
N GLU A 181 -0.20 -8.90 19.62
CA GLU A 181 1.22 -9.00 19.98
C GLU A 181 2.03 -7.74 19.55
N THR A 182 1.37 -6.66 19.11
CA THR A 182 2.05 -5.45 18.60
C THR A 182 2.53 -4.54 19.72
#